data_7ae45488f3d0c6a30f4da2e7e10da3fa
#
_entry.id   7ae45488f3d0c6a30f4da2e7e10da3fa
#
_cell.length_a   1.000
_cell.length_b   1.000
_cell.length_c   1.000
_cell.angle_alpha   90.00
_cell.angle_beta   90.00
_cell.angle_gamma   90.00
#
_symmetry.space_group_name_H-M   'P 1'
#
loop_
_entity.id
_entity.type
_entity.pdbx_description
1 polymer ?
#
loop_
_entity_poly.entity_id
_entity_poly.type
_entity_poly.pdbx_seq_one_letter_code
_entity_poly.pdbx_strand_id
1 'polypeptide(L)'
;AQQNCFISSYVRGNFYNRGRISAESLRASDDLIFLNVRPNKDGSLSFENPRIFENGKGVTSWEELIKSVRADVKGTKTKLRLGAASGEWKAMVADEAARVAFAKNIKKILEKNKLDGIDLDFEWAETEKEYEDYSLAILKMREVLGDKYVFSVSLHPVCYKISKEAIAAVDFISYQCYGPSPVRFPMEKYCSDIQMALAYGIPKEKLVAGVPFYGVTKDGSKKTEAYFSFVQDGLITGPAQNEVTYKGDVYVFDGQNNIRAKTRYAMDQQLKGMMSWDLATDMPLNDS
;
A
#
# COMPACT_ATOMS: atom_id res chain seq x y z
N ALA A 1 22.42 0.25 18.54
CA ALA A 1 20.98 0.37 18.68
C ALA A 1 20.32 -0.34 17.49
N GLN A 2 19.44 -1.30 17.77
CA GLN A 2 18.70 -2.01 16.73
C GLN A 2 17.74 -1.00 16.08
N GLN A 3 17.93 -0.75 14.81
CA GLN A 3 17.09 0.17 14.06
C GLN A 3 15.73 -0.49 13.83
N ASN A 4 14.65 0.09 14.36
CA ASN A 4 13.30 -0.43 14.16
C ASN A 4 12.84 -0.12 12.74
N CYS A 5 12.53 -1.17 11.97
CA CYS A 5 11.93 -1.04 10.65
C CYS A 5 10.41 -0.88 10.80
N PHE A 6 9.87 0.26 10.39
CA PHE A 6 8.43 0.48 10.30
C PHE A 6 7.85 -0.42 9.19
N ILE A 7 6.79 -1.15 9.48
CA ILE A 7 6.13 -2.06 8.52
C ILE A 7 4.72 -1.59 8.25
N SER A 8 4.44 -1.22 7.01
CA SER A 8 3.12 -0.86 6.51
C SER A 8 2.60 -1.94 5.55
N SER A 9 1.35 -2.31 5.67
CA SER A 9 0.75 -3.37 4.87
C SER A 9 -0.67 -3.00 4.44
N TYR A 10 -1.01 -3.36 3.20
CA TYR A 10 -2.35 -3.19 2.67
C TYR A 10 -3.23 -4.40 3.00
N VAL A 11 -4.48 -4.14 3.36
CA VAL A 11 -5.49 -5.16 3.69
C VAL A 11 -6.63 -5.06 2.70
N ARG A 12 -6.79 -6.09 1.88
CA ARG A 12 -7.96 -6.21 0.99
C ARG A 12 -9.06 -6.99 1.69
N GLY A 13 -10.19 -6.34 1.92
CA GLY A 13 -11.29 -6.88 2.71
C GLY A 13 -11.85 -8.21 2.20
N ASN A 14 -11.92 -8.39 0.89
CA ASN A 14 -12.38 -9.64 0.29
C ASN A 14 -11.48 -10.84 0.65
N PHE A 15 -10.16 -10.66 0.68
CA PHE A 15 -9.24 -11.72 1.05
C PHE A 15 -9.22 -11.97 2.56
N TYR A 16 -9.32 -10.92 3.36
CA TYR A 16 -9.50 -11.07 4.81
C TYR A 16 -10.76 -11.90 5.10
N ASN A 17 -11.86 -11.56 4.45
CA ASN A 17 -13.13 -12.24 4.64
C ASN A 17 -13.08 -13.73 4.22
N ARG A 18 -12.23 -14.09 3.25
CA ARG A 18 -11.99 -15.48 2.84
C ARG A 18 -10.99 -16.24 3.72
N GLY A 19 -10.48 -15.62 4.78
CA GLY A 19 -9.51 -16.24 5.66
C GLY A 19 -8.06 -16.30 5.14
N ARG A 20 -7.73 -15.47 4.14
CA ARG A 20 -6.40 -15.43 3.53
C ARG A 20 -5.39 -14.59 4.32
N ILE A 21 -5.84 -13.84 5.30
CA ILE A 21 -4.99 -13.00 6.15
C ILE A 21 -5.20 -13.44 7.59
N SER A 22 -4.14 -13.90 8.25
CA SER A 22 -4.20 -14.35 9.65
C SER A 22 -4.04 -13.16 10.61
N ALA A 23 -4.52 -13.34 11.85
CA ALA A 23 -4.30 -12.38 12.93
C ALA A 23 -2.80 -12.15 13.16
N GLU A 24 -1.99 -13.20 13.10
CA GLU A 24 -0.53 -13.09 13.25
C GLU A 24 0.10 -12.21 12.18
N SER A 25 -0.33 -12.34 10.92
CA SER A 25 0.13 -11.46 9.83
C SER A 25 -0.23 -10.00 10.07
N LEU A 26 -1.44 -9.74 10.56
CA LEU A 26 -1.88 -8.37 10.90
C LEU A 26 -1.07 -7.80 12.07
N ARG A 27 -0.84 -8.59 13.10
CA ARG A 27 -0.09 -8.19 14.30
C ARG A 27 1.39 -7.91 14.02
N ALA A 28 1.93 -8.47 12.95
CA ALA A 28 3.32 -8.25 12.53
C ALA A 28 3.54 -6.89 11.85
N SER A 29 2.48 -6.16 11.52
CA SER A 29 2.55 -4.85 10.89
C SER A 29 2.35 -3.73 11.91
N ASP A 30 3.05 -2.60 11.71
CA ASP A 30 2.87 -1.40 12.53
C ASP A 30 1.71 -0.54 12.03
N ASP A 31 1.35 -0.74 10.77
CA ASP A 31 0.39 0.08 10.03
C ASP A 31 -0.37 -0.79 9.04
N LEU A 32 -1.69 -0.75 9.13
CA LEU A 32 -2.58 -1.49 8.24
C LEU A 32 -3.49 -0.52 7.50
N ILE A 33 -3.55 -0.65 6.18
CA ILE A 33 -4.33 0.22 5.31
C ILE A 33 -5.45 -0.60 4.67
N PHE A 34 -6.69 -0.25 5.00
CA PHE A 34 -7.87 -0.90 4.41
C PHE A 34 -8.16 -0.36 3.03
N LEU A 35 -8.19 -1.21 2.02
CA LEU A 35 -8.61 -0.86 0.67
C LEU A 35 -10.08 -1.22 0.46
N ASN A 36 -10.82 -0.39 -0.24
CA ASN A 36 -10.50 0.98 -0.59
C ASN A 36 -11.79 1.82 -0.66
N VAL A 37 -11.64 3.09 -0.45
CA VAL A 37 -12.64 4.08 -0.82
C VAL A 37 -12.17 4.78 -2.10
N ARG A 38 -13.11 5.20 -2.96
CA ARG A 38 -12.83 5.80 -4.26
C ARG A 38 -13.35 7.23 -4.31
N PRO A 39 -12.54 8.21 -4.75
CA PRO A 39 -13.05 9.54 -4.99
C PRO A 39 -13.90 9.58 -6.27
N ASN A 40 -15.04 10.24 -6.20
CA ASN A 40 -15.81 10.66 -7.36
C ASN A 40 -15.36 12.06 -7.79
N LYS A 41 -15.70 12.47 -9.00
CA LYS A 41 -15.27 13.76 -9.59
C LYS A 41 -15.64 14.98 -8.74
N ASP A 42 -16.70 14.90 -7.95
CA ASP A 42 -17.18 16.00 -7.09
C ASP A 42 -16.62 15.92 -5.65
N GLY A 43 -15.74 14.95 -5.37
CA GLY A 43 -15.18 14.73 -4.04
C GLY A 43 -16.02 13.87 -3.12
N SER A 44 -17.20 13.41 -3.56
CA SER A 44 -17.95 12.38 -2.86
C SER A 44 -17.18 11.05 -2.95
N LEU A 45 -17.54 10.10 -2.09
CA LEU A 45 -16.85 8.83 -1.98
C LEU A 45 -17.74 7.66 -2.38
N SER A 46 -17.15 6.72 -3.11
CA SER A 46 -17.74 5.41 -3.39
C SER A 46 -16.91 4.33 -2.71
N PHE A 47 -17.58 3.36 -2.15
CA PHE A 47 -16.93 2.19 -1.58
C PHE A 47 -16.82 1.09 -2.63
N GLU A 48 -15.86 0.21 -2.43
CA GLU A 48 -15.74 -0.98 -3.26
C GLU A 48 -17.01 -1.84 -3.17
N ASN A 49 -17.30 -2.60 -4.24
CA ASN A 49 -18.50 -3.39 -4.36
C ASN A 49 -18.78 -4.23 -3.09
N PRO A 50 -19.99 -4.19 -2.53
CA PRO A 50 -20.39 -5.02 -1.38
C PRO A 50 -20.11 -6.52 -1.53
N ARG A 51 -20.00 -7.03 -2.76
CA ARG A 51 -19.65 -8.43 -3.04
C ARG A 51 -18.33 -8.89 -2.42
N ILE A 52 -17.45 -7.97 -2.04
CA ILE A 52 -16.22 -8.33 -1.33
C ILE A 52 -16.51 -9.02 0.01
N PHE A 53 -17.70 -8.85 0.54
CA PHE A 53 -18.12 -9.46 1.80
C PHE A 53 -18.95 -10.74 1.63
N GLU A 54 -19.24 -11.16 0.39
CA GLU A 54 -19.95 -12.41 0.13
C GLU A 54 -19.04 -13.63 0.37
N ASN A 55 -19.61 -14.70 0.93
CA ASN A 55 -18.95 -16.02 1.10
C ASN A 55 -17.70 -16.05 1.98
N GLY A 56 -17.69 -15.32 3.09
CA GLY A 56 -16.53 -15.29 3.99
C GLY A 56 -16.84 -15.59 5.44
N LYS A 57 -16.01 -15.06 6.35
CA LYS A 57 -16.05 -15.25 7.82
C LYS A 57 -17.29 -14.61 8.51
N GLY A 58 -18.32 -14.22 7.76
CA GLY A 58 -19.49 -13.55 8.31
C GLY A 58 -19.37 -12.03 8.42
N VAL A 59 -18.28 -11.45 7.95
CA VAL A 59 -18.10 -9.99 7.87
C VAL A 59 -18.88 -9.49 6.65
N THR A 60 -19.82 -8.59 6.86
CA THR A 60 -20.76 -8.13 5.80
C THR A 60 -20.67 -6.64 5.51
N SER A 61 -19.84 -5.89 6.23
CA SER A 61 -19.66 -4.45 6.05
C SER A 61 -18.25 -3.98 6.39
N TRP A 62 -17.93 -2.77 5.95
CA TRP A 62 -16.66 -2.12 6.32
C TRP A 62 -16.55 -1.92 7.83
N GLU A 63 -17.63 -1.59 8.50
CA GLU A 63 -17.66 -1.40 9.95
C GLU A 63 -17.33 -2.70 10.68
N GLU A 64 -17.91 -3.81 10.23
CA GLU A 64 -17.60 -5.14 10.78
C GLU A 64 -16.18 -5.58 10.47
N LEU A 65 -15.67 -5.29 9.26
CA LEU A 65 -14.27 -5.57 8.89
C LEU A 65 -13.30 -4.86 9.84
N ILE A 66 -13.49 -3.57 10.02
CA ILE A 66 -12.63 -2.76 10.90
C ILE A 66 -12.70 -3.27 12.33
N LYS A 67 -13.90 -3.59 12.82
CA LYS A 67 -14.09 -4.16 14.16
C LYS A 67 -13.37 -5.49 14.33
N SER A 68 -13.45 -6.37 13.34
CA SER A 68 -12.81 -7.68 13.36
C SER A 68 -11.27 -7.55 13.36
N VAL A 69 -10.71 -6.72 12.48
CA VAL A 69 -9.27 -6.47 12.44
C VAL A 69 -8.79 -5.80 13.72
N ARG A 70 -9.56 -4.86 14.27
CA ARG A 70 -9.24 -4.21 15.54
C ARG A 70 -9.14 -5.23 16.68
N ALA A 71 -10.02 -6.23 16.71
CA ALA A 71 -9.94 -7.34 17.66
C ALA A 71 -8.68 -8.19 17.43
N ASP A 72 -8.34 -8.48 16.16
CA ASP A 72 -7.16 -9.29 15.82
C ASP A 72 -5.86 -8.62 16.26
N VAL A 73 -5.77 -7.31 16.25
CA VAL A 73 -4.56 -6.57 16.64
C VAL A 73 -4.60 -6.03 18.06
N LYS A 74 -5.57 -6.43 18.86
CA LYS A 74 -5.71 -5.99 20.25
C LYS A 74 -4.42 -6.26 21.05
N GLY A 75 -4.00 -5.25 21.81
CA GLY A 75 -2.78 -5.31 22.61
C GLY A 75 -1.51 -4.93 21.84
N THR A 76 -1.61 -4.64 20.55
CA THR A 76 -0.52 -4.08 19.75
C THR A 76 -0.65 -2.56 19.63
N LYS A 77 0.40 -1.92 19.07
CA LYS A 77 0.37 -0.49 18.71
C LYS A 77 0.04 -0.27 17.23
N THR A 78 -0.44 -1.30 16.54
CA THR A 78 -0.75 -1.25 15.12
C THR A 78 -1.80 -0.19 14.81
N LYS A 79 -1.49 0.69 13.86
CA LYS A 79 -2.42 1.71 13.37
C LYS A 79 -3.34 1.11 12.31
N LEU A 80 -4.61 1.53 12.34
CA LEU A 80 -5.62 1.13 11.37
C LEU A 80 -6.01 2.36 10.55
N ARG A 81 -5.72 2.35 9.25
CA ARG A 81 -5.93 3.49 8.38
C ARG A 81 -6.74 3.13 7.15
N LEU A 82 -7.39 4.12 6.56
CA LEU A 82 -8.16 3.98 5.33
C LEU A 82 -7.27 4.24 4.12
N GLY A 83 -7.46 3.48 3.05
CA GLY A 83 -6.82 3.70 1.76
C GLY A 83 -7.83 4.24 0.75
N ALA A 84 -7.48 5.33 0.08
CA ALA A 84 -8.24 5.88 -1.04
C ALA A 84 -7.50 5.57 -2.34
N ALA A 85 -8.09 4.68 -3.15
CA ALA A 85 -7.50 4.17 -4.39
C ALA A 85 -8.56 3.97 -5.45
N SER A 86 -8.17 3.95 -6.72
CA SER A 86 -9.08 3.89 -7.86
C SER A 86 -10.03 5.10 -7.91
N GLY A 87 -10.99 5.13 -8.81
CA GLY A 87 -11.96 6.23 -8.89
C GLY A 87 -11.53 7.36 -9.84
N GLU A 88 -12.16 8.51 -9.67
CA GLU A 88 -12.04 9.65 -10.60
C GLU A 88 -11.04 10.71 -10.10
N TRP A 89 -9.81 10.28 -9.79
CA TRP A 89 -8.78 11.15 -9.23
C TRP A 89 -8.47 12.40 -10.06
N LYS A 90 -8.25 12.23 -11.36
CA LYS A 90 -7.86 13.36 -12.24
C LYS A 90 -8.90 14.48 -12.22
N ALA A 91 -10.17 14.11 -12.31
CA ALA A 91 -11.26 15.07 -12.28
C ALA A 91 -11.44 15.70 -10.90
N MET A 92 -11.34 14.90 -9.83
CA MET A 92 -11.51 15.38 -8.46
C MET A 92 -10.40 16.36 -8.08
N VAL A 93 -9.14 16.03 -8.34
CA VAL A 93 -8.01 16.91 -7.95
C VAL A 93 -7.97 18.20 -8.77
N ALA A 94 -8.56 18.22 -9.97
CA ALA A 94 -8.60 19.39 -10.83
C ALA A 94 -9.59 20.49 -10.36
N ASP A 95 -10.51 20.14 -9.46
CA ASP A 95 -11.56 21.06 -8.99
C ASP A 95 -11.38 21.40 -7.51
N GLU A 96 -11.32 22.70 -7.19
CA GLU A 96 -11.10 23.15 -5.80
C GLU A 96 -12.20 22.69 -4.86
N ALA A 97 -13.47 22.82 -5.27
CA ALA A 97 -14.60 22.39 -4.44
C ALA A 97 -14.57 20.89 -4.20
N ALA A 98 -14.19 20.11 -5.19
CA ALA A 98 -14.06 18.66 -5.08
C ALA A 98 -12.92 18.26 -4.13
N ARG A 99 -11.78 18.95 -4.17
CA ARG A 99 -10.66 18.71 -3.22
C ARG A 99 -11.10 18.95 -1.78
N VAL A 100 -11.84 20.01 -1.54
CA VAL A 100 -12.37 20.34 -0.21
C VAL A 100 -13.39 19.27 0.25
N ALA A 101 -14.34 18.93 -0.62
CA ALA A 101 -15.36 17.93 -0.32
C ALA A 101 -14.72 16.56 -0.02
N PHE A 102 -13.76 16.15 -0.83
CA PHE A 102 -13.02 14.90 -0.64
C PHE A 102 -12.36 14.84 0.75
N ALA A 103 -11.60 15.87 1.10
CA ALA A 103 -10.92 15.93 2.39
C ALA A 103 -11.92 15.87 3.57
N LYS A 104 -13.02 16.60 3.50
CA LYS A 104 -14.07 16.58 4.54
C LYS A 104 -14.77 15.22 4.63
N ASN A 105 -15.06 14.61 3.49
CA ASN A 105 -15.71 13.29 3.46
C ASN A 105 -14.80 12.20 4.03
N ILE A 106 -13.50 12.23 3.73
CA ILE A 106 -12.52 11.33 4.33
C ILE A 106 -12.50 11.51 5.86
N LYS A 107 -12.40 12.75 6.33
CA LYS A 107 -12.37 13.03 7.78
C LYS A 107 -13.60 12.45 8.50
N LYS A 108 -14.79 12.58 7.92
CA LYS A 108 -16.02 12.00 8.49
C LYS A 108 -15.93 10.49 8.67
N ILE A 109 -15.37 9.77 7.67
CA ILE A 109 -15.21 8.32 7.76
C ILE A 109 -14.20 7.95 8.83
N LEU A 110 -13.07 8.67 8.91
CA LEU A 110 -12.07 8.42 9.94
C LEU A 110 -12.65 8.61 11.35
N GLU A 111 -13.40 9.66 11.56
CA GLU A 111 -14.06 9.93 12.84
C GLU A 111 -15.11 8.88 13.20
N LYS A 112 -15.99 8.55 12.26
CA LYS A 112 -17.05 7.57 12.46
C LYS A 112 -16.52 6.19 12.86
N ASN A 113 -15.44 5.75 12.23
CA ASN A 113 -14.87 4.41 12.42
C ASN A 113 -13.67 4.41 13.38
N LYS A 114 -13.31 5.54 13.97
CA LYS A 114 -12.16 5.70 14.87
C LYS A 114 -10.87 5.18 14.23
N LEU A 115 -10.67 5.50 12.96
CA LEU A 115 -9.46 5.16 12.23
C LEU A 115 -8.34 6.16 12.52
N ASP A 116 -7.10 5.71 12.38
CA ASP A 116 -5.92 6.48 12.75
C ASP A 116 -5.42 7.38 11.62
N GLY A 117 -5.91 7.24 10.39
CA GLY A 117 -5.46 8.06 9.28
C GLY A 117 -5.88 7.60 7.92
N ILE A 118 -5.25 8.19 6.91
CA ILE A 118 -5.54 8.03 5.49
C ILE A 118 -4.27 7.79 4.68
N ASP A 119 -4.36 6.93 3.68
CA ASP A 119 -3.37 6.78 2.62
C ASP A 119 -4.01 7.13 1.28
N LEU A 120 -3.38 7.99 0.49
CA LEU A 120 -3.84 8.35 -0.85
C LEU A 120 -3.02 7.58 -1.90
N ASP A 121 -3.73 6.91 -2.79
CA ASP A 121 -3.14 6.11 -3.85
C ASP A 121 -3.75 6.52 -5.20
N PHE A 122 -3.27 7.67 -5.71
CA PHE A 122 -3.63 8.17 -7.03
C PHE A 122 -2.70 7.54 -8.08
N GLU A 123 -3.19 6.57 -8.79
CA GLU A 123 -2.47 5.86 -9.85
C GLU A 123 -3.04 6.27 -11.22
N TRP A 124 -2.52 7.22 -11.99
CA TRP A 124 -1.31 8.00 -11.68
C TRP A 124 -1.50 9.42 -12.18
N ALA A 125 -0.86 10.39 -11.50
CA ALA A 125 -0.63 11.70 -12.07
C ALA A 125 0.46 11.56 -13.14
N GLU A 126 0.24 12.16 -14.33
CA GLU A 126 1.14 12.00 -15.47
C GLU A 126 1.66 13.35 -15.97
N THR A 127 0.81 14.39 -15.95
CA THR A 127 1.17 15.73 -16.41
C THR A 127 1.59 16.64 -15.26
N GLU A 128 2.32 17.71 -15.58
CA GLU A 128 2.70 18.74 -14.63
C GLU A 128 1.49 19.31 -13.90
N LYS A 129 0.41 19.59 -14.64
CA LYS A 129 -0.83 20.10 -14.04
C LYS A 129 -1.47 19.09 -13.10
N GLU A 130 -1.49 17.82 -13.45
CA GLU A 130 -2.03 16.76 -12.57
C GLU A 130 -1.23 16.64 -11.28
N TYR A 131 0.11 16.78 -11.31
CA TYR A 131 0.94 16.83 -10.12
C TYR A 131 0.67 18.06 -9.26
N GLU A 132 0.48 19.23 -9.90
CA GLU A 132 0.12 20.45 -9.18
C GLU A 132 -1.24 20.30 -8.50
N ASP A 133 -2.24 19.81 -9.22
CA ASP A 133 -3.59 19.56 -8.70
C ASP A 133 -3.59 18.54 -7.57
N TYR A 134 -2.87 17.43 -7.73
CA TYR A 134 -2.71 16.42 -6.68
C TYR A 134 -2.04 17.00 -5.44
N SER A 135 -0.99 17.79 -5.63
CA SER A 135 -0.30 18.45 -4.54
C SER A 135 -1.23 19.38 -3.76
N LEU A 136 -2.11 20.11 -4.44
CA LEU A 136 -3.14 20.94 -3.79
C LEU A 136 -4.14 20.09 -3.00
N ALA A 137 -4.52 18.94 -3.53
CA ALA A 137 -5.40 17.99 -2.80
C ALA A 137 -4.72 17.45 -1.54
N ILE A 138 -3.43 17.15 -1.60
CA ILE A 138 -2.64 16.73 -0.43
C ILE A 138 -2.60 17.84 0.62
N LEU A 139 -2.33 19.06 0.24
CA LEU A 139 -2.31 20.21 1.16
C LEU A 139 -3.68 20.43 1.80
N LYS A 140 -4.76 20.33 1.02
CA LYS A 140 -6.12 20.48 1.55
C LYS A 140 -6.45 19.36 2.53
N MET A 141 -6.04 18.13 2.24
CA MET A 141 -6.25 17.00 3.15
C MET A 141 -5.56 17.27 4.50
N ARG A 142 -4.31 17.69 4.50
CA ARG A 142 -3.60 18.01 5.75
C ARG A 142 -4.28 19.14 6.51
N GLU A 143 -4.71 20.18 5.82
CA GLU A 143 -5.42 21.30 6.44
C GLU A 143 -6.70 20.82 7.14
N VAL A 144 -7.51 20.01 6.48
CA VAL A 144 -8.78 19.51 7.01
C VAL A 144 -8.57 18.52 8.15
N LEU A 145 -7.61 17.60 8.01
CA LEU A 145 -7.31 16.59 9.04
C LEU A 145 -6.61 17.17 10.26
N GLY A 146 -5.86 18.27 10.10
CA GLY A 146 -4.97 18.75 11.15
C GLY A 146 -3.85 17.76 11.45
N ASP A 147 -3.32 17.78 12.68
CA ASP A 147 -2.18 16.94 13.07
C ASP A 147 -2.57 15.60 13.71
N LYS A 148 -3.84 15.39 13.92
CA LYS A 148 -4.35 14.21 14.66
C LYS A 148 -4.16 12.89 13.90
N TYR A 149 -4.32 12.91 12.59
CA TYR A 149 -4.35 11.70 11.77
C TYR A 149 -3.02 11.47 11.05
N VAL A 150 -2.62 10.19 10.97
CA VAL A 150 -1.49 9.78 10.14
C VAL A 150 -1.89 9.91 8.68
N PHE A 151 -1.08 10.62 7.91
CA PHE A 151 -1.35 10.88 6.50
C PHE A 151 -0.17 10.43 5.63
N SER A 152 -0.42 9.51 4.73
CA SER A 152 0.58 9.04 3.76
C SER A 152 0.03 9.11 2.33
N VAL A 153 0.94 9.11 1.38
CA VAL A 153 0.62 8.94 -0.03
C VAL A 153 1.48 7.83 -0.60
N SER A 154 0.95 7.13 -1.60
CA SER A 154 1.67 6.09 -2.32
C SER A 154 2.09 6.64 -3.68
N LEU A 155 3.38 6.59 -3.97
CA LEU A 155 3.96 7.04 -5.24
C LEU A 155 4.68 5.87 -5.93
N HIS A 156 5.01 6.05 -7.19
CA HIS A 156 5.70 5.06 -8.00
C HIS A 156 6.91 5.68 -8.68
N PRO A 157 8.00 4.93 -8.95
CA PRO A 157 9.18 5.45 -9.66
C PRO A 157 8.92 6.12 -11.00
N VAL A 158 7.79 5.84 -11.66
CA VAL A 158 7.39 6.52 -12.89
C VAL A 158 6.44 7.70 -12.66
N CYS A 159 5.90 7.87 -11.45
CA CYS A 159 4.90 8.90 -11.11
C CYS A 159 5.09 9.35 -9.65
N TYR A 160 6.04 10.26 -9.40
CA TYR A 160 6.42 10.67 -8.04
C TYR A 160 6.57 12.18 -7.83
N LYS A 161 6.31 13.00 -8.84
CA LYS A 161 6.72 14.42 -8.86
C LYS A 161 5.72 15.37 -8.19
N ILE A 162 5.25 15.02 -7.00
CA ILE A 162 4.47 15.94 -6.17
C ILE A 162 5.35 17.09 -5.66
N SER A 163 4.73 18.20 -5.24
CA SER A 163 5.47 19.40 -4.80
C SER A 163 6.21 19.18 -3.48
N LYS A 164 7.19 20.02 -3.22
CA LYS A 164 7.91 20.05 -1.93
C LYS A 164 6.95 20.27 -0.76
N GLU A 165 5.97 21.14 -0.95
CA GLU A 165 4.96 21.46 0.05
C GLU A 165 4.10 20.22 0.35
N ALA A 166 3.72 19.47 -0.67
CA ALA A 166 2.98 18.22 -0.49
C ALA A 166 3.82 17.16 0.25
N ILE A 167 5.10 17.04 -0.10
CA ILE A 167 6.03 16.14 0.62
C ILE A 167 6.12 16.54 2.09
N ALA A 168 6.21 17.82 2.38
CA ALA A 168 6.26 18.32 3.76
C ALA A 168 4.96 18.05 4.54
N ALA A 169 3.82 18.05 3.87
CA ALA A 169 2.50 17.88 4.48
C ALA A 169 2.19 16.44 4.90
N VAL A 170 2.80 15.44 4.30
CA VAL A 170 2.55 14.03 4.63
C VAL A 170 3.51 13.53 5.71
N ASP A 171 3.07 12.54 6.48
CA ASP A 171 3.91 11.89 7.49
C ASP A 171 4.92 10.94 6.85
N PHE A 172 4.51 10.23 5.80
CA PHE A 172 5.42 9.39 5.03
C PHE A 172 4.88 9.12 3.62
N ILE A 173 5.76 8.59 2.79
CA ILE A 173 5.48 8.23 1.40
C ILE A 173 5.86 6.77 1.20
N SER A 174 4.88 5.96 0.80
CA SER A 174 5.13 4.59 0.33
C SER A 174 5.52 4.64 -1.15
N TYR A 175 6.64 4.01 -1.48
CA TYR A 175 7.20 4.05 -2.83
C TYR A 175 7.10 2.67 -3.46
N GLN A 176 6.28 2.53 -4.49
CA GLN A 176 5.95 1.25 -5.11
C GLN A 176 7.09 0.78 -6.03
N CYS A 177 8.13 0.17 -5.46
CA CYS A 177 9.26 -0.40 -6.20
C CYS A 177 8.89 -1.76 -6.80
N TYR A 178 7.72 -1.85 -7.39
CA TYR A 178 7.15 -3.04 -8.02
C TYR A 178 6.13 -2.61 -9.09
N GLY A 179 5.57 -3.58 -9.79
CA GLY A 179 4.56 -3.35 -10.80
C GLY A 179 4.24 -4.63 -11.56
N PRO A 180 3.48 -4.55 -12.65
CA PRO A 180 3.14 -5.72 -13.45
C PRO A 180 4.29 -6.15 -14.39
N SER A 181 5.37 -5.36 -14.48
CA SER A 181 6.52 -5.66 -15.34
C SER A 181 7.64 -6.35 -14.55
N PRO A 182 8.26 -7.41 -15.11
CA PRO A 182 9.37 -8.11 -14.44
C PRO A 182 10.61 -7.23 -14.27
N VAL A 183 10.75 -6.14 -15.03
CA VAL A 183 11.90 -5.22 -14.93
C VAL A 183 11.97 -4.46 -13.61
N ARG A 184 10.90 -4.46 -12.83
CA ARG A 184 10.85 -3.80 -11.53
C ARG A 184 11.41 -4.64 -10.38
N PHE A 185 11.61 -5.95 -10.59
CA PHE A 185 11.96 -6.89 -9.53
C PHE A 185 13.45 -6.95 -9.18
N PRO A 186 14.41 -6.80 -10.11
CA PRO A 186 15.83 -6.91 -9.77
C PRO A 186 16.27 -5.94 -8.68
N MET A 187 17.19 -6.40 -7.82
CA MET A 187 17.74 -5.61 -6.72
C MET A 187 18.35 -4.29 -7.19
N GLU A 188 19.04 -4.31 -8.31
CA GLU A 188 19.65 -3.11 -8.91
C GLU A 188 18.60 -2.05 -9.25
N LYS A 189 17.47 -2.47 -9.83
CA LYS A 189 16.35 -1.57 -10.15
C LYS A 189 15.74 -0.97 -8.89
N TYR A 190 15.50 -1.79 -7.88
CA TYR A 190 15.01 -1.36 -6.58
C TYR A 190 15.91 -0.29 -5.95
N CYS A 191 17.21 -0.53 -5.92
CA CYS A 191 18.18 0.42 -5.37
C CYS A 191 18.18 1.75 -6.16
N SER A 192 18.15 1.69 -7.49
CA SER A 192 18.13 2.89 -8.32
C SER A 192 16.85 3.70 -8.17
N ASP A 193 15.71 3.03 -8.04
CA ASP A 193 14.42 3.68 -7.80
C ASP A 193 14.42 4.44 -6.47
N ILE A 194 14.97 3.86 -5.41
CA ILE A 194 15.09 4.52 -4.11
C ILE A 194 16.03 5.73 -4.20
N GLN A 195 17.18 5.60 -4.84
CA GLN A 195 18.11 6.73 -5.01
C GLN A 195 17.47 7.87 -5.80
N MET A 196 16.65 7.57 -6.79
CA MET A 196 15.91 8.58 -7.55
C MET A 196 14.90 9.34 -6.67
N ALA A 197 14.19 8.66 -5.79
CA ALA A 197 13.27 9.29 -4.84
C ALA A 197 14.01 10.22 -3.88
N LEU A 198 15.13 9.77 -3.33
CA LEU A 198 15.97 10.59 -2.44
C LEU A 198 16.55 11.81 -3.15
N ALA A 199 17.03 11.64 -4.38
CA ALA A 199 17.57 12.73 -5.20
C ALA A 199 16.51 13.78 -5.57
N TYR A 200 15.25 13.36 -5.71
CA TYR A 200 14.13 14.27 -5.95
C TYR A 200 13.84 15.17 -4.75
N GLY A 201 14.19 14.75 -3.55
CA GLY A 201 13.98 15.51 -2.32
C GLY A 201 13.00 14.87 -1.34
N ILE A 202 12.63 13.60 -1.54
CA ILE A 202 11.86 12.89 -0.51
C ILE A 202 12.82 12.56 0.64
N PRO A 203 12.56 13.07 1.85
CA PRO A 203 13.43 12.77 2.99
C PRO A 203 13.47 11.28 3.30
N LYS A 204 14.64 10.75 3.59
CA LYS A 204 14.81 9.32 3.91
C LYS A 204 13.92 8.88 5.08
N GLU A 205 13.74 9.71 6.07
CA GLU A 205 12.90 9.46 7.25
C GLU A 205 11.39 9.46 6.96
N LYS A 206 10.99 9.88 5.77
CA LYS A 206 9.61 9.80 5.27
C LYS A 206 9.43 8.73 4.20
N LEU A 207 10.49 8.08 3.73
CA LEU A 207 10.41 7.13 2.64
C LEU A 207 10.22 5.70 3.16
N VAL A 208 9.16 5.05 2.69
CA VAL A 208 8.85 3.64 2.97
C VAL A 208 8.95 2.88 1.65
N ALA A 209 9.88 1.94 1.56
CA ALA A 209 10.11 1.19 0.32
C ALA A 209 9.12 0.05 0.16
N GLY A 210 8.45 -0.01 -0.97
CA GLY A 210 7.48 -1.05 -1.29
C GLY A 210 8.10 -2.27 -1.94
N VAL A 211 7.66 -3.46 -1.52
CA VAL A 211 8.03 -4.75 -2.11
C VAL A 211 6.80 -5.55 -2.47
N PRO A 212 6.88 -6.38 -3.54
CA PRO A 212 5.77 -7.23 -3.95
C PRO A 212 5.81 -8.58 -3.23
N PHE A 213 4.63 -9.08 -2.82
CA PHE A 213 4.44 -10.45 -2.36
C PHE A 213 3.71 -11.29 -3.43
N TYR A 214 3.88 -10.93 -4.68
CA TYR A 214 3.32 -11.62 -5.84
C TYR A 214 4.40 -11.79 -6.91
N GLY A 215 4.14 -12.67 -7.87
CA GLY A 215 4.97 -12.83 -9.05
C GLY A 215 4.31 -12.26 -10.29
N VAL A 216 5.14 -11.95 -11.29
CA VAL A 216 4.69 -11.51 -12.61
C VAL A 216 5.31 -12.37 -13.70
N THR A 217 4.63 -12.52 -14.84
CA THR A 217 5.16 -13.30 -15.95
C THR A 217 6.46 -12.69 -16.49
N LYS A 218 7.45 -13.56 -16.68
CA LYS A 218 8.78 -13.19 -17.17
C LYS A 218 8.77 -12.64 -18.59
N ASP A 219 7.81 -13.10 -19.41
CA ASP A 219 7.69 -12.72 -20.82
C ASP A 219 7.08 -11.34 -21.06
N GLY A 220 6.69 -10.62 -19.99
CA GLY A 220 6.09 -9.30 -20.10
C GLY A 220 4.59 -9.29 -20.40
N SER A 221 3.92 -10.43 -20.40
CA SER A 221 2.46 -10.53 -20.63
C SER A 221 1.60 -9.91 -19.52
N LYS A 222 2.23 -9.45 -18.44
CA LYS A 222 1.60 -8.75 -17.30
C LYS A 222 0.59 -9.57 -16.50
N LYS A 223 0.69 -10.90 -16.55
CA LYS A 223 -0.06 -11.75 -15.62
C LYS A 223 0.59 -11.69 -14.26
N THR A 224 -0.21 -11.70 -13.21
CA THR A 224 0.25 -11.71 -11.83
C THR A 224 -0.29 -12.93 -11.09
N GLU A 225 0.46 -13.44 -10.11
CA GLU A 225 0.04 -14.55 -9.27
C GLU A 225 0.58 -14.34 -7.86
N ALA A 226 -0.22 -14.70 -6.85
CA ALA A 226 0.18 -14.61 -5.47
C ALA A 226 1.33 -15.58 -5.15
N TYR A 227 2.30 -15.14 -4.36
CA TYR A 227 3.34 -16.04 -3.82
C TYR A 227 2.72 -17.22 -3.06
N PHE A 228 1.62 -16.98 -2.36
CA PHE A 228 0.81 -18.01 -1.72
C PHE A 228 0.50 -19.19 -2.64
N SER A 229 0.12 -18.94 -3.89
CA SER A 229 -0.22 -20.00 -4.86
C SER A 229 0.97 -20.90 -5.16
N PHE A 230 2.16 -20.31 -5.26
CA PHE A 230 3.39 -21.07 -5.51
C PHE A 230 3.75 -21.97 -4.33
N VAL A 231 3.60 -21.45 -3.10
CA VAL A 231 3.86 -22.25 -1.89
C VAL A 231 2.83 -23.34 -1.73
N GLN A 232 1.55 -23.04 -1.93
CA GLN A 232 0.45 -24.01 -1.81
C GLN A 232 0.61 -25.19 -2.76
N ASP A 233 1.08 -24.97 -3.97
CA ASP A 233 1.32 -26.01 -4.95
C ASP A 233 2.68 -26.71 -4.79
N GLY A 234 3.42 -26.41 -3.72
CA GLY A 234 4.70 -27.06 -3.41
C GLY A 234 5.84 -26.68 -4.37
N LEU A 235 5.75 -25.55 -5.04
CA LEU A 235 6.71 -25.13 -6.08
C LEU A 235 7.90 -24.37 -5.54
N ILE A 236 7.87 -23.94 -4.28
CA ILE A 236 8.96 -23.20 -3.65
C ILE A 236 9.89 -24.17 -2.93
N THR A 237 11.14 -24.21 -3.37
CA THR A 237 12.16 -25.18 -2.90
C THR A 237 13.15 -24.58 -1.91
N GLY A 238 13.21 -23.26 -1.77
CA GLY A 238 14.13 -22.61 -0.83
C GLY A 238 14.10 -21.09 -0.91
N PRO A 239 14.81 -20.43 0.02
CA PRO A 239 14.76 -18.98 0.19
C PRO A 239 15.46 -18.19 -0.94
N ALA A 240 16.31 -18.84 -1.71
CA ALA A 240 17.05 -18.21 -2.82
C ALA A 240 16.26 -18.24 -4.15
N GLN A 241 15.12 -18.90 -4.20
CA GLN A 241 14.31 -19.02 -5.41
C GLN A 241 13.57 -17.73 -5.71
N ASN A 242 13.68 -17.25 -6.96
CA ASN A 242 13.04 -16.02 -7.44
C ASN A 242 12.27 -16.24 -8.75
N GLU A 243 12.12 -17.49 -9.18
CA GLU A 243 11.48 -17.84 -10.43
C GLU A 243 10.77 -19.18 -10.28
N VAL A 244 9.63 -19.32 -10.95
CA VAL A 244 8.80 -20.53 -10.86
C VAL A 244 8.01 -20.71 -12.15
N THR A 245 7.76 -21.95 -12.56
CA THR A 245 6.79 -22.27 -13.59
C THR A 245 5.47 -22.66 -12.94
N TYR A 246 4.40 -21.94 -13.25
CA TYR A 246 3.08 -22.12 -12.67
C TYR A 246 2.03 -22.08 -13.78
N LYS A 247 1.27 -23.16 -13.93
CA LYS A 247 0.22 -23.31 -14.95
C LYS A 247 0.69 -22.92 -16.37
N GLY A 248 1.90 -23.36 -16.73
CA GLY A 248 2.46 -23.16 -18.06
C GLY A 248 3.17 -21.83 -18.30
N ASP A 249 3.10 -20.88 -17.37
CA ASP A 249 3.81 -19.61 -17.45
C ASP A 249 4.99 -19.56 -16.47
N VAL A 250 6.05 -18.86 -16.87
CA VAL A 250 7.18 -18.58 -15.98
C VAL A 250 6.95 -17.26 -15.27
N TYR A 251 6.96 -17.27 -13.93
CA TYR A 251 6.82 -16.09 -13.08
C TYR A 251 8.13 -15.75 -12.41
N VAL A 252 8.43 -14.46 -12.32
CA VAL A 252 9.48 -13.93 -11.46
C VAL A 252 8.84 -13.30 -10.22
N PHE A 253 9.51 -13.43 -9.10
CA PHE A 253 9.05 -12.89 -7.82
C PHE A 253 10.25 -12.59 -6.92
N ASP A 254 10.00 -11.88 -5.82
CA ASP A 254 11.01 -11.71 -4.78
C ASP A 254 10.90 -12.85 -3.77
N GLY A 255 11.84 -13.78 -3.82
CA GLY A 255 11.98 -14.82 -2.80
C GLY A 255 12.45 -14.25 -1.46
N GLN A 256 12.49 -15.09 -0.43
CA GLN A 256 12.82 -14.65 0.92
C GLN A 256 14.17 -13.92 1.00
N ASN A 257 15.20 -14.41 0.31
CA ASN A 257 16.51 -13.75 0.31
C ASN A 257 16.47 -12.38 -0.34
N ASN A 258 15.69 -12.19 -1.41
CA ASN A 258 15.51 -10.90 -2.05
C ASN A 258 14.77 -9.90 -1.14
N ILE A 259 13.71 -10.35 -0.49
CA ILE A 259 12.97 -9.51 0.47
C ILE A 259 13.90 -9.06 1.60
N ARG A 260 14.71 -9.97 2.14
CA ARG A 260 15.71 -9.63 3.17
C ARG A 260 16.74 -8.63 2.67
N ALA A 261 17.27 -8.83 1.45
CA ALA A 261 18.24 -7.92 0.86
C ALA A 261 17.65 -6.52 0.63
N LYS A 262 16.44 -6.44 0.12
CA LYS A 262 15.72 -5.16 -0.08
C LYS A 262 15.45 -4.45 1.23
N THR A 263 15.04 -5.19 2.25
CA THR A 263 14.82 -4.64 3.60
C THR A 263 16.11 -4.13 4.21
N ARG A 264 17.19 -4.89 4.09
CA ARG A 264 18.52 -4.48 4.59
C ARG A 264 19.02 -3.22 3.91
N TYR A 265 18.88 -3.14 2.59
CA TYR A 265 19.23 -1.93 1.83
C TYR A 265 18.46 -0.71 2.34
N ALA A 266 17.13 -0.84 2.52
CA ALA A 266 16.31 0.25 3.05
C ALA A 266 16.78 0.70 4.44
N MET A 267 17.13 -0.24 5.31
CA MET A 267 17.63 0.07 6.66
C MET A 267 19.03 0.71 6.60
N ASP A 268 19.91 0.22 5.75
CA ASP A 268 21.26 0.79 5.56
C ASP A 268 21.18 2.23 5.02
N GLN A 269 20.19 2.53 4.18
CA GLN A 269 19.89 3.89 3.70
C GLN A 269 19.17 4.75 4.75
N GLN A 270 18.84 4.20 5.92
CA GLN A 270 18.12 4.87 7.00
C GLN A 270 16.72 5.34 6.58
N LEU A 271 16.04 4.58 5.72
CA LEU A 271 14.65 4.83 5.38
C LEU A 271 13.74 4.55 6.58
N LYS A 272 12.53 5.10 6.54
CA LYS A 272 11.52 4.89 7.60
C LYS A 272 11.15 3.41 7.75
N GLY A 273 10.99 2.68 6.65
CA GLY A 273 10.59 1.29 6.72
C GLY A 273 10.24 0.68 5.37
N MET A 274 9.42 -0.37 5.44
CA MET A 274 9.00 -1.18 4.31
C MET A 274 7.48 -1.22 4.22
N MET A 275 6.98 -1.30 2.99
CA MET A 275 5.56 -1.57 2.70
C MET A 275 5.46 -2.81 1.83
N SER A 276 4.45 -3.63 2.06
CA SER A 276 4.18 -4.79 1.23
C SER A 276 2.87 -4.67 0.46
N TRP A 277 2.88 -5.07 -0.78
CA TRP A 277 1.69 -5.35 -1.56
C TRP A 277 1.62 -6.85 -1.84
N ASP A 278 0.81 -7.59 -1.16
CA ASP A 278 0.03 -7.26 0.04
C ASP A 278 -0.03 -8.50 0.94
N LEU A 279 -0.66 -8.41 2.07
CA LEU A 279 -0.74 -9.54 3.01
C LEU A 279 -1.47 -10.74 2.42
N ALA A 280 -2.46 -10.51 1.55
CA ALA A 280 -3.26 -11.58 0.95
C ALA A 280 -2.50 -12.40 -0.10
N THR A 281 -1.41 -11.88 -0.66
CA THR A 281 -0.59 -12.57 -1.67
C THR A 281 0.56 -13.35 -1.06
N ASP A 282 0.87 -13.11 0.21
CA ASP A 282 1.86 -13.88 0.95
C ASP A 282 1.21 -15.08 1.66
N MET A 283 2.03 -15.98 2.16
CA MET A 283 1.56 -17.03 3.06
C MET A 283 1.16 -16.40 4.40
N PRO A 284 -0.03 -16.71 4.92
CA PRO A 284 -0.40 -16.27 6.27
C PRO A 284 0.57 -16.85 7.30
N LEU A 285 0.99 -16.01 8.25
CA LEU A 285 1.70 -16.50 9.42
C LEU A 285 0.73 -17.33 10.26
N ASN A 286 1.22 -18.44 10.80
CA ASN A 286 0.45 -19.29 11.68
C ASN A 286 0.84 -19.04 13.14
N ASP A 287 -0.12 -19.19 14.03
CA ASP A 287 0.15 -19.28 15.47
C ASP A 287 1.03 -20.51 15.72
N SER A 288 2.22 -20.30 16.21
CA SER A 288 3.14 -21.39 16.58
C SER A 288 2.84 -21.89 17.98
#